data_ad7c2072aa9bdd7536fa0edd3684d62d
#
_entry.id   ad7c2072aa9bdd7536fa0edd3684d62d
#
_cell.length_a   1.000
_cell.length_b   1.000
_cell.length_c   1.000
_cell.angle_alpha   90.00
_cell.angle_beta   90.00
_cell.angle_gamma   90.00
#
_symmetry.space_group_name_H-M   'P 1'
#
loop_
_entity.id
_entity.type
_entity.pdbx_description
1 polymer ?
#
loop_
_entity_poly.entity_id
_entity_poly.type
_entity_poly.pdbx_seq_one_letter_code
_entity_poly.pdbx_strand_id
1 'polypeptide(L)'
;LWPDRNWSRGRIYNILINPIYIGKIKHKTEVYEGLHDAIIEQDQFDRVQAQLQKRSVIKRGKHPSRGPSAYLVGKVYDETGDRLTPSKSKKSSGRVIRYYYSNRLISGGADPTGWRLRADMLERLLNDIVEARLTAALTQFRLAPQIKPHTLVEAKKRLQKLNTKAILDLIKRVDLSETKASIQLDVEKVAALIKTEISKLDLELLRIEEPVTLRKRTNGTKLTWMGYKGEPNHALIRAIVTAQAWVEEIRAGQSVSDIMQAHNIPEGMIWKRIRLAFLSPKILRAIVDGTTNRDLT
;
A
#
# COMPACT_ATOMS: atom_id res chain seq x y z
N LEU A 1 -0.25 49.15 5.36
CA LEU A 1 0.71 48.25 6.03
C LEU A 1 0.07 46.90 6.17
N TRP A 2 0.55 45.94 5.43
CA TRP A 2 0.09 44.56 5.50
C TRP A 2 0.86 43.85 6.64
N PRO A 3 0.19 43.21 7.61
CA PRO A 3 0.87 42.52 8.68
C PRO A 3 1.62 41.31 8.12
N ASP A 4 2.71 40.91 8.80
CA ASP A 4 3.65 39.82 8.50
C ASP A 4 2.96 38.48 8.19
N ARG A 5 2.45 38.34 6.97
CA ARG A 5 1.98 37.06 6.46
C ARG A 5 3.08 36.44 5.60
N ASN A 6 3.68 35.37 6.10
CA ASN A 6 4.59 34.57 5.31
C ASN A 6 3.98 34.21 3.95
N TRP A 7 4.67 34.55 2.88
CA TRP A 7 4.26 34.29 1.51
C TRP A 7 4.18 32.78 1.25
N SER A 8 2.99 32.25 0.96
CA SER A 8 2.87 30.86 0.53
C SER A 8 3.51 30.67 -0.85
N ARG A 9 4.08 29.48 -1.10
CA ARG A 9 4.67 29.13 -2.40
C ARG A 9 3.69 29.34 -3.56
N GLY A 10 2.42 29.02 -3.37
CA GLY A 10 1.38 29.21 -4.38
C GLY A 10 1.15 30.69 -4.71
N ARG A 11 1.18 31.56 -3.70
CA ARG A 11 1.01 33.00 -3.90
C ARG A 11 2.19 33.62 -4.65
N ILE A 12 3.41 33.24 -4.31
CA ILE A 12 4.62 33.66 -5.05
C ILE A 12 4.55 33.17 -6.51
N TYR A 13 4.15 31.91 -6.73
CA TYR A 13 4.01 31.36 -8.08
C TYR A 13 2.99 32.15 -8.90
N ASN A 14 1.81 32.45 -8.34
CA ASN A 14 0.79 33.26 -9.02
C ASN A 14 1.27 34.66 -9.37
N ILE A 15 2.08 35.30 -8.54
CA ILE A 15 2.71 36.59 -8.85
C ILE A 15 3.66 36.46 -10.04
N LEU A 16 4.54 35.43 -10.03
CA LEU A 16 5.55 35.25 -11.05
C LEU A 16 4.99 34.90 -12.44
N ILE A 17 3.78 34.36 -12.53
CA ILE A 17 3.13 34.00 -13.82
C ILE A 17 2.10 35.04 -14.29
N ASN A 18 1.86 36.11 -13.53
CA ASN A 18 0.81 37.06 -13.85
C ASN A 18 1.28 38.09 -14.92
N PRO A 19 0.66 38.12 -16.12
CA PRO A 19 1.06 39.00 -17.18
C PRO A 19 0.77 40.49 -16.92
N ILE A 20 0.07 40.82 -15.84
CA ILE A 20 -0.20 42.21 -15.48
C ILE A 20 1.08 43.02 -15.28
N TYR A 21 2.17 42.39 -14.85
CA TYR A 21 3.45 43.04 -14.62
C TYR A 21 4.18 43.47 -15.91
N ILE A 22 3.75 42.94 -17.06
CA ILE A 22 4.25 43.31 -18.39
C ILE A 22 3.23 44.10 -19.20
N GLY A 23 2.28 44.78 -18.53
CA GLY A 23 1.29 45.61 -19.18
C GLY A 23 0.15 44.86 -19.86
N LYS A 24 -0.04 43.54 -19.54
CA LYS A 24 -1.04 42.72 -20.20
C LYS A 24 -2.11 42.22 -19.22
N ILE A 25 -3.31 41.95 -19.71
CA ILE A 25 -4.45 41.48 -18.92
C ILE A 25 -4.86 40.10 -19.40
N LYS A 26 -4.91 39.14 -18.46
CA LYS A 26 -5.39 37.80 -18.74
C LYS A 26 -6.89 37.69 -18.48
N HIS A 27 -7.66 37.34 -19.51
CA HIS A 27 -9.07 36.97 -19.38
C HIS A 27 -9.30 35.55 -19.85
N LYS A 28 -9.72 34.67 -18.93
CA LYS A 28 -9.85 33.22 -19.17
C LYS A 28 -8.55 32.61 -19.68
N THR A 29 -8.51 32.19 -20.95
CA THR A 29 -7.36 31.56 -21.62
C THR A 29 -6.52 32.50 -22.46
N GLU A 30 -7.03 33.73 -22.73
CA GLU A 30 -6.41 34.69 -23.64
C GLU A 30 -5.75 35.83 -22.86
N VAL A 31 -4.73 36.44 -23.47
CA VAL A 31 -3.98 37.57 -22.91
C VAL A 31 -4.10 38.73 -23.89
N TYR A 32 -4.52 39.88 -23.37
CA TYR A 32 -4.78 41.13 -24.11
C TYR A 32 -3.80 42.22 -23.67
N GLU A 33 -3.52 43.16 -24.51
CA GLU A 33 -2.79 44.38 -24.12
C GLU A 33 -3.60 45.17 -23.10
N GLY A 34 -2.96 45.56 -21.99
CA GLY A 34 -3.56 46.37 -20.94
C GLY A 34 -3.41 47.89 -21.23
N LEU A 35 -4.20 48.69 -20.48
CA LEU A 35 -4.09 50.17 -20.52
C LEU A 35 -3.05 50.72 -19.53
N HIS A 36 -2.33 49.82 -18.82
CA HIS A 36 -1.34 50.21 -17.82
C HIS A 36 0.07 49.90 -18.33
N ASP A 37 1.02 50.70 -17.86
CA ASP A 37 2.42 50.53 -18.22
C ASP A 37 3.02 49.25 -17.61
N ALA A 38 3.95 48.64 -18.31
CA ALA A 38 4.69 47.51 -17.83
C ALA A 38 5.60 47.90 -16.65
N ILE A 39 5.56 47.10 -15.56
CA ILE A 39 6.42 47.30 -14.38
C ILE A 39 7.77 46.59 -14.58
N ILE A 40 7.77 45.52 -15.34
CA ILE A 40 8.97 44.77 -15.69
C ILE A 40 9.04 44.52 -17.20
N GLU A 41 10.24 44.42 -17.73
CA GLU A 41 10.49 44.18 -19.14
C GLU A 41 10.08 42.77 -19.58
N GLN A 42 9.62 42.64 -20.83
CA GLN A 42 9.20 41.37 -21.41
C GLN A 42 10.29 40.29 -21.29
N ASP A 43 11.53 40.65 -21.62
CA ASP A 43 12.68 39.71 -21.55
C ASP A 43 12.91 39.14 -20.14
N GLN A 44 12.69 39.99 -19.13
CA GLN A 44 12.82 39.53 -17.73
C GLN A 44 11.71 38.56 -17.35
N PHE A 45 10.48 38.86 -17.77
CA PHE A 45 9.33 37.99 -17.56
C PHE A 45 9.55 36.63 -18.25
N ASP A 46 9.96 36.62 -19.51
CA ASP A 46 10.18 35.42 -20.29
C ASP A 46 11.31 34.51 -19.71
N ARG A 47 12.38 35.14 -19.22
CA ARG A 47 13.42 34.41 -18.47
C ARG A 47 12.88 33.72 -17.22
N VAL A 48 11.99 34.39 -16.48
CA VAL A 48 11.34 33.81 -15.31
C VAL A 48 10.42 32.65 -15.72
N GLN A 49 9.60 32.82 -16.78
CA GLN A 49 8.74 31.74 -17.29
C GLN A 49 9.55 30.52 -17.72
N ALA A 50 10.65 30.73 -18.45
CA ALA A 50 11.54 29.64 -18.87
C ALA A 50 12.16 28.89 -17.68
N GLN A 51 12.55 29.60 -16.61
CA GLN A 51 13.03 28.96 -15.37
C GLN A 51 11.93 28.19 -14.64
N LEU A 52 10.72 28.74 -14.55
CA LEU A 52 9.57 28.04 -13.95
C LEU A 52 9.25 26.76 -14.72
N GLN A 53 9.28 26.83 -16.05
CA GLN A 53 9.04 25.69 -16.93
C GLN A 53 10.14 24.60 -16.79
N LYS A 54 11.42 24.98 -16.79
CA LYS A 54 12.54 24.06 -16.51
C LYS A 54 12.39 23.37 -15.17
N ARG A 55 11.94 24.07 -14.14
CA ARG A 55 11.70 23.51 -12.80
C ARG A 55 10.43 22.65 -12.72
N SER A 56 9.40 22.92 -13.55
CA SER A 56 8.19 22.10 -13.62
C SER A 56 8.43 20.76 -14.30
N VAL A 57 9.36 20.71 -15.24
CA VAL A 57 9.82 19.48 -15.95
C VAL A 57 10.65 18.57 -15.05
N ILE A 58 11.14 19.04 -13.89
CA ILE A 58 11.67 18.14 -12.86
C ILE A 58 10.47 17.33 -12.35
N LYS A 59 10.29 16.17 -13.00
CA LYS A 59 9.20 15.21 -12.72
C LYS A 59 9.01 15.09 -11.22
N ARG A 60 7.82 15.44 -10.73
CA ARG A 60 7.37 15.16 -9.36
C ARG A 60 7.49 13.66 -9.11
N GLY A 61 8.63 13.19 -8.66
CA GLY A 61 8.92 11.75 -8.48
C GLY A 61 10.38 11.45 -8.21
N LYS A 62 11.30 12.39 -8.42
CA LYS A 62 12.74 12.20 -8.19
C LYS A 62 13.31 12.87 -6.95
N HIS A 63 12.48 13.32 -5.99
CA HIS A 63 13.03 13.61 -4.67
C HIS A 63 13.16 12.28 -3.93
N PRO A 64 14.39 11.84 -3.61
CA PRO A 64 14.58 10.74 -2.68
C PRO A 64 13.95 11.20 -1.36
N SER A 65 12.75 10.70 -1.06
CA SER A 65 12.16 10.94 0.25
C SER A 65 13.10 10.33 1.27
N ARG A 66 13.70 11.15 2.16
CA ARG A 66 14.48 10.67 3.30
C ARG A 66 13.57 9.83 4.20
N GLY A 67 13.55 8.54 3.97
CA GLY A 67 12.72 7.57 4.70
C GLY A 67 12.33 6.38 3.83
N PRO A 68 11.87 5.27 4.40
CA PRO A 68 11.52 4.08 3.61
C PRO A 68 10.53 4.47 2.51
N SER A 69 10.96 4.28 1.26
CA SER A 69 10.20 4.64 0.07
C SER A 69 8.93 3.78 -0.03
N ALA A 70 7.81 4.37 -0.43
CA ALA A 70 6.64 3.63 -0.82
C ALA A 70 6.93 2.94 -2.17
N TYR A 71 6.81 1.61 -2.22
CA TYR A 71 7.20 0.81 -3.40
C TYR A 71 6.21 0.89 -4.56
N LEU A 72 4.97 1.26 -4.27
CA LEU A 72 3.86 1.27 -5.23
C LEU A 72 3.45 2.67 -5.71
N VAL A 73 4.38 3.63 -5.67
CA VAL A 73 4.13 5.01 -6.10
C VAL A 73 3.69 5.03 -7.56
N GLY A 74 2.51 5.59 -7.83
CA GLY A 74 1.97 5.75 -9.17
C GLY A 74 1.41 4.47 -9.81
N LYS A 75 1.38 3.36 -9.07
CA LYS A 75 0.96 2.05 -9.61
C LYS A 75 -0.43 1.61 -9.13
N VAL A 76 -0.97 2.17 -8.05
CA VAL A 76 -2.22 1.71 -7.41
C VAL A 76 -3.35 2.70 -7.66
N TYR A 77 -4.52 2.17 -8.03
CA TYR A 77 -5.74 2.91 -8.33
C TYR A 77 -6.91 2.30 -7.57
N ASP A 78 -7.89 3.10 -7.19
CA ASP A 78 -9.14 2.62 -6.60
C ASP A 78 -10.21 2.36 -7.67
N GLU A 79 -11.39 1.92 -7.24
CA GLU A 79 -12.52 1.56 -8.10
C GLU A 79 -13.05 2.70 -8.98
N THR A 80 -12.76 3.96 -8.62
CA THR A 80 -13.11 5.13 -9.42
C THR A 80 -12.04 5.51 -10.45
N GLY A 81 -10.93 4.76 -10.48
CA GLY A 81 -9.75 5.08 -11.28
C GLY A 81 -8.87 6.19 -10.70
N ASP A 82 -9.18 6.63 -9.47
CA ASP A 82 -8.34 7.62 -8.78
C ASP A 82 -7.05 6.96 -8.25
N ARG A 83 -5.94 7.63 -8.45
CA ARG A 83 -4.63 7.13 -8.05
C ARG A 83 -4.42 7.24 -6.56
N LEU A 84 -3.94 6.16 -5.94
CA LEU A 84 -3.53 6.18 -4.55
C LEU A 84 -2.13 6.78 -4.40
N THR A 85 -2.06 7.86 -3.65
CA THR A 85 -0.82 8.62 -3.40
C THR A 85 -0.26 8.29 -2.02
N PRO A 86 1.06 8.01 -1.89
CA PRO A 86 1.67 7.72 -0.60
C PRO A 86 1.73 8.95 0.28
N SER A 87 1.35 8.78 1.54
CA SER A 87 1.44 9.80 2.58
C SER A 87 1.97 9.22 3.89
N LYS A 88 2.50 10.06 4.75
CA LYS A 88 3.06 9.71 6.06
C LYS A 88 2.25 10.39 7.15
N SER A 89 1.91 9.64 8.19
CA SER A 89 1.28 10.16 9.40
C SER A 89 2.19 9.85 10.59
N LYS A 90 2.51 10.87 11.39
CA LYS A 90 3.28 10.72 12.63
C LYS A 90 2.30 10.62 13.80
N LYS A 91 2.37 9.54 14.57
CA LYS A 91 1.58 9.38 15.81
C LYS A 91 2.19 10.22 16.93
N SER A 92 1.41 10.48 17.99
CA SER A 92 1.90 11.12 19.22
C SER A 92 3.11 10.41 19.83
N SER A 93 3.18 9.08 19.70
CA SER A 93 4.33 8.25 20.11
C SER A 93 5.58 8.41 19.23
N GLY A 94 5.63 9.35 18.27
CA GLY A 94 6.74 9.53 17.34
C GLY A 94 6.77 8.53 16.18
N ARG A 95 6.01 7.43 16.22
CA ARG A 95 5.99 6.40 15.16
C ARG A 95 5.41 6.96 13.88
N VAL A 96 6.14 6.82 12.76
CA VAL A 96 5.68 7.18 11.42
C VAL A 96 4.98 5.98 10.79
N ILE A 97 3.73 6.17 10.37
CA ILE A 97 2.96 5.17 9.63
C ILE A 97 2.78 5.69 8.22
N ARG A 98 3.02 4.82 7.22
CA ARG A 98 2.81 5.11 5.82
C ARG A 98 1.44 4.60 5.37
N TYR A 99 0.79 5.39 4.52
CA TYR A 99 -0.50 5.08 3.93
C TYR A 99 -0.48 5.37 2.43
N TYR A 100 -1.38 4.74 1.70
CA TYR A 100 -1.82 5.11 0.36
C TYR A 100 -3.21 5.71 0.47
N TYR A 101 -3.38 6.94 -0.01
CA TYR A 101 -4.66 7.67 -0.01
C TYR A 101 -5.15 7.86 -1.43
N SER A 102 -6.44 7.73 -1.68
CA SER A 102 -7.06 8.24 -2.90
C SER A 102 -6.71 9.71 -3.08
N ASN A 103 -6.32 10.12 -4.28
CA ASN A 103 -5.83 11.48 -4.52
C ASN A 103 -6.90 12.53 -4.20
N ARG A 104 -8.19 12.22 -4.40
CA ARG A 104 -9.33 13.08 -4.02
C ARG A 104 -9.38 13.42 -2.53
N LEU A 105 -8.91 12.55 -1.64
CA LEU A 105 -8.80 12.85 -0.20
C LEU A 105 -7.69 13.86 0.12
N ILE A 106 -6.71 14.01 -0.77
CA ILE A 106 -5.58 14.93 -0.58
C ILE A 106 -5.91 16.29 -1.17
N SER A 107 -6.56 16.33 -2.34
CA SER A 107 -6.84 17.54 -3.11
C SER A 107 -8.21 18.14 -2.84
N GLY A 108 -9.21 17.35 -2.47
CA GLY A 108 -10.62 17.75 -2.38
C GLY A 108 -11.23 17.77 -0.98
N GLY A 109 -10.49 17.33 0.05
CA GLY A 109 -11.03 17.29 1.42
C GLY A 109 -11.67 15.95 1.81
N ALA A 110 -12.69 15.97 2.69
CA ALA A 110 -13.34 14.77 3.20
C ALA A 110 -14.28 14.15 2.15
N ASP A 111 -13.88 13.02 1.57
CA ASP A 111 -14.71 12.19 0.69
C ASP A 111 -14.92 10.82 1.34
N PRO A 112 -16.19 10.42 1.70
CA PRO A 112 -16.47 9.14 2.34
C PRO A 112 -16.16 7.93 1.45
N THR A 113 -16.06 8.11 0.12
CA THR A 113 -15.72 7.05 -0.83
C THR A 113 -14.22 6.86 -0.96
N GLY A 114 -13.42 7.80 -0.47
CA GLY A 114 -11.96 7.75 -0.56
C GLY A 114 -11.33 6.63 0.27
N TRP A 115 -10.25 6.08 -0.23
CA TRP A 115 -9.55 4.98 0.40
C TRP A 115 -8.32 5.45 1.17
N ARG A 116 -8.11 4.84 2.33
CA ARG A 116 -6.94 5.02 3.18
C ARG A 116 -6.38 3.66 3.57
N LEU A 117 -5.39 3.18 2.85
CA LEU A 117 -4.77 1.88 3.05
C LEU A 117 -3.41 2.02 3.73
N ARG A 118 -3.13 1.19 4.73
CA ARG A 118 -1.79 1.13 5.31
C ARG A 118 -0.81 0.54 4.29
N ALA A 119 0.32 1.22 4.10
CA ALA A 119 1.29 0.85 3.07
C ALA A 119 1.93 -0.52 3.37
N ASP A 120 2.28 -0.79 4.63
CA ASP A 120 2.88 -2.07 5.05
C ASP A 120 1.94 -3.27 4.79
N MET A 121 0.63 -3.07 4.96
CA MET A 121 -0.35 -4.13 4.71
C MET A 121 -0.60 -4.36 3.22
N LEU A 122 -0.75 -3.27 2.45
CA LEU A 122 -0.97 -3.36 1.01
C LEU A 122 0.26 -3.94 0.29
N GLU A 123 1.45 -3.45 0.64
CA GLU A 123 2.71 -3.89 0.05
C GLU A 123 2.96 -5.39 0.32
N ARG A 124 2.67 -5.89 1.53
CA ARG A 124 2.75 -7.34 1.84
C ARG A 124 1.72 -8.13 1.05
N LEU A 125 0.47 -7.71 1.07
CA LEU A 125 -0.60 -8.40 0.36
C LEU A 125 -0.27 -8.59 -1.12
N LEU A 126 0.15 -7.52 -1.80
CA LEU A 126 0.50 -7.57 -3.21
C LEU A 126 1.77 -8.40 -3.47
N ASN A 127 2.75 -8.34 -2.56
CA ASN A 127 3.92 -9.21 -2.62
C ASN A 127 3.52 -10.69 -2.61
N ASP A 128 2.69 -11.08 -1.64
CA ASP A 128 2.28 -12.46 -1.43
C ASP A 128 1.45 -12.98 -2.60
N ILE A 129 0.54 -12.15 -3.14
CA ILE A 129 -0.24 -12.49 -4.34
C ILE A 129 0.68 -12.73 -5.54
N VAL A 130 1.56 -11.78 -5.84
CA VAL A 130 2.45 -11.85 -7.01
C VAL A 130 3.42 -13.04 -6.89
N GLU A 131 4.02 -13.22 -5.72
CA GLU A 131 4.93 -14.34 -5.46
C GLU A 131 4.23 -15.70 -5.61
N ALA A 132 3.06 -15.86 -5.00
CA ALA A 132 2.28 -17.10 -5.09
C ALA A 132 1.88 -17.42 -6.53
N ARG A 133 1.37 -16.43 -7.28
CA ARG A 133 0.91 -16.62 -8.66
C ARG A 133 2.06 -16.91 -9.63
N LEU A 134 3.15 -16.15 -9.54
CA LEU A 134 4.34 -16.42 -10.36
C LEU A 134 4.97 -17.78 -10.02
N THR A 135 5.05 -18.13 -8.73
CA THR A 135 5.55 -19.43 -8.30
C THR A 135 4.70 -20.58 -8.84
N ALA A 136 3.37 -20.45 -8.79
CA ALA A 136 2.46 -21.45 -9.34
C ALA A 136 2.62 -21.59 -10.87
N ALA A 137 2.65 -20.45 -11.58
CA ALA A 137 2.80 -20.43 -13.04
C ALA A 137 4.14 -21.02 -13.51
N LEU A 138 5.24 -20.75 -12.77
CA LEU A 138 6.56 -21.33 -13.04
C LEU A 138 6.60 -22.82 -12.70
N THR A 139 5.98 -23.27 -11.62
CA THR A 139 5.96 -24.68 -11.21
C THR A 139 5.12 -25.52 -12.17
N GLN A 140 4.04 -24.96 -12.71
CA GLN A 140 3.18 -25.62 -13.70
C GLN A 140 3.69 -25.50 -15.13
N PHE A 141 4.83 -24.87 -15.35
CA PHE A 141 5.44 -24.62 -16.68
C PHE A 141 4.52 -23.85 -17.64
N ARG A 142 3.55 -23.09 -17.11
CA ARG A 142 2.55 -22.37 -17.92
C ARG A 142 3.02 -21.00 -18.36
N LEU A 143 3.88 -20.32 -17.59
CA LEU A 143 4.27 -18.94 -17.84
C LEU A 143 5.03 -18.76 -19.17
N ALA A 144 5.77 -19.78 -19.60
CA ALA A 144 6.48 -19.81 -20.87
C ALA A 144 6.59 -21.27 -21.37
N PRO A 145 5.53 -21.80 -21.98
CA PRO A 145 5.44 -23.23 -22.35
C PRO A 145 6.49 -23.69 -23.36
N GLN A 146 7.02 -22.76 -24.17
CA GLN A 146 8.02 -23.05 -25.20
C GLN A 146 9.46 -23.08 -24.69
N ILE A 147 9.67 -22.83 -23.40
CA ILE A 147 11.00 -22.76 -22.80
C ILE A 147 11.34 -24.08 -22.11
N LYS A 148 12.64 -24.43 -22.13
CA LYS A 148 13.12 -25.62 -21.47
C LYS A 148 12.81 -25.62 -19.97
N PRO A 149 12.33 -26.73 -19.39
CA PRO A 149 11.90 -26.78 -17.98
C PRO A 149 12.95 -26.32 -16.97
N HIS A 150 14.23 -26.60 -17.21
CA HIS A 150 15.31 -26.19 -16.31
C HIS A 150 15.41 -24.64 -16.17
N THR A 151 15.16 -23.89 -17.24
CA THR A 151 15.16 -22.42 -17.22
C THR A 151 14.06 -21.86 -16.31
N LEU A 152 12.88 -22.51 -16.31
CA LEU A 152 11.76 -22.13 -15.44
C LEU A 152 12.02 -22.50 -13.98
N VAL A 153 12.69 -23.63 -13.72
CA VAL A 153 13.15 -23.99 -12.36
C VAL A 153 14.16 -22.97 -11.82
N GLU A 154 15.10 -22.53 -12.67
CA GLU A 154 16.03 -21.48 -12.28
C GLU A 154 15.34 -20.12 -12.08
N ALA A 155 14.35 -19.78 -12.91
CA ALA A 155 13.55 -18.60 -12.73
C ALA A 155 12.80 -18.61 -11.39
N LYS A 156 12.24 -19.77 -10.99
CA LYS A 156 11.63 -19.96 -9.68
C LYS A 156 12.63 -19.72 -8.53
N LYS A 157 13.84 -20.26 -8.63
CA LYS A 157 14.91 -20.02 -7.64
C LYS A 157 15.30 -18.54 -7.56
N ARG A 158 15.30 -17.84 -8.71
CA ARG A 158 15.56 -16.40 -8.75
C ARG A 158 14.42 -15.61 -8.09
N LEU A 159 13.16 -15.94 -8.38
CA LEU A 159 11.99 -15.32 -7.76
C LEU A 159 12.03 -15.45 -6.23
N GLN A 160 12.34 -16.62 -5.71
CA GLN A 160 12.44 -16.89 -4.26
C GLN A 160 13.56 -16.10 -3.55
N LYS A 161 14.57 -15.63 -4.29
CA LYS A 161 15.65 -14.78 -3.77
C LYS A 161 15.34 -13.28 -3.82
N LEU A 162 14.22 -12.90 -4.45
CA LEU A 162 13.82 -11.50 -4.53
C LEU A 162 13.31 -11.01 -3.17
N ASN A 163 13.68 -9.79 -2.82
CA ASN A 163 13.07 -9.11 -1.68
C ASN A 163 11.72 -8.47 -2.09
N THR A 164 10.92 -8.09 -1.11
CA THR A 164 9.61 -7.44 -1.31
C THR A 164 9.66 -6.27 -2.31
N LYS A 165 10.72 -5.45 -2.26
CA LYS A 165 10.87 -4.32 -3.18
C LYS A 165 10.98 -4.79 -4.63
N ALA A 166 11.78 -5.80 -4.89
CA ALA A 166 12.01 -6.33 -6.23
C ALA A 166 10.74 -7.04 -6.78
N ILE A 167 9.99 -7.75 -5.92
CA ILE A 167 8.71 -8.36 -6.31
C ILE A 167 7.68 -7.28 -6.65
N LEU A 168 7.53 -6.25 -5.81
CA LEU A 168 6.60 -5.14 -6.07
C LEU A 168 7.03 -4.28 -7.26
N ASP A 169 8.31 -4.31 -7.63
CA ASP A 169 8.78 -3.63 -8.84
C ASP A 169 8.31 -4.32 -10.13
N LEU A 170 8.03 -5.63 -10.09
CA LEU A 170 7.42 -6.36 -11.21
C LEU A 170 6.00 -5.89 -11.52
N ILE A 171 5.33 -5.19 -10.60
CA ILE A 171 3.98 -4.68 -10.80
C ILE A 171 4.03 -3.42 -11.67
N LYS A 172 3.25 -3.41 -12.74
CA LYS A 172 3.00 -2.24 -13.60
C LYS A 172 1.83 -1.42 -13.09
N ARG A 173 0.70 -2.07 -12.79
CA ARG A 173 -0.54 -1.43 -12.36
C ARG A 173 -1.34 -2.36 -11.42
N VAL A 174 -2.02 -1.76 -10.47
CA VAL A 174 -2.98 -2.42 -9.57
C VAL A 174 -4.25 -1.60 -9.54
N ASP A 175 -5.36 -2.22 -9.86
CA ASP A 175 -6.70 -1.65 -9.72
C ASP A 175 -7.40 -2.41 -8.59
N LEU A 176 -7.82 -1.69 -7.56
CA LEU A 176 -8.46 -2.24 -6.36
C LEU A 176 -9.93 -1.90 -6.36
N SER A 177 -10.78 -2.89 -6.10
CA SER A 177 -12.21 -2.71 -5.78
C SER A 177 -12.51 -3.31 -4.41
N GLU A 178 -13.74 -3.16 -3.91
CA GLU A 178 -14.14 -3.70 -2.61
C GLU A 178 -14.00 -5.23 -2.52
N THR A 179 -14.13 -5.92 -3.66
CA THR A 179 -14.15 -7.38 -3.73
C THR A 179 -13.01 -8.00 -4.54
N LYS A 180 -12.26 -7.20 -5.29
CA LYS A 180 -11.29 -7.69 -6.27
C LYS A 180 -10.06 -6.80 -6.33
N ALA A 181 -8.89 -7.43 -6.46
CA ALA A 181 -7.65 -6.78 -6.87
C ALA A 181 -7.24 -7.29 -8.26
N SER A 182 -7.09 -6.38 -9.21
CA SER A 182 -6.58 -6.67 -10.54
C SER A 182 -5.15 -6.15 -10.64
N ILE A 183 -4.19 -7.04 -10.84
CA ILE A 183 -2.76 -6.73 -10.84
C ILE A 183 -2.22 -7.01 -12.23
N GLN A 184 -1.66 -6.01 -12.88
CA GLN A 184 -0.94 -6.15 -14.14
C GLN A 184 0.55 -6.14 -13.87
N LEU A 185 1.25 -7.19 -14.27
CA LEU A 185 2.69 -7.27 -14.18
C LEU A 185 3.38 -6.58 -15.37
N ASP A 186 4.61 -6.15 -15.15
CA ASP A 186 5.47 -5.56 -16.16
C ASP A 186 6.11 -6.68 -16.99
N VAL A 187 5.72 -6.77 -18.25
CA VAL A 187 6.11 -7.84 -19.16
C VAL A 187 7.63 -7.89 -19.34
N GLU A 188 8.28 -6.73 -19.48
CA GLU A 188 9.74 -6.63 -19.70
C GLU A 188 10.50 -7.15 -18.47
N LYS A 189 10.05 -6.77 -17.27
CA LYS A 189 10.70 -7.18 -16.02
C LYS A 189 10.50 -8.67 -15.73
N VAL A 190 9.33 -9.22 -16.06
CA VAL A 190 9.08 -10.66 -15.92
C VAL A 190 9.91 -11.43 -16.96
N ALA A 191 9.99 -10.96 -18.21
CA ALA A 191 10.85 -11.56 -19.23
C ALA A 191 12.33 -11.58 -18.80
N ALA A 192 12.81 -10.47 -18.21
CA ALA A 192 14.17 -10.37 -17.66
C ALA A 192 14.40 -11.33 -16.48
N LEU A 193 13.42 -11.51 -15.59
CA LEU A 193 13.48 -12.44 -14.46
C LEU A 193 13.64 -13.90 -14.95
N ILE A 194 12.89 -14.27 -15.99
CA ILE A 194 12.93 -15.62 -16.59
C ILE A 194 14.14 -15.78 -17.51
N LYS A 195 14.69 -14.67 -18.01
CA LYS A 195 15.73 -14.61 -19.07
C LYS A 195 15.20 -15.16 -20.40
N THR A 196 14.09 -14.63 -20.86
CA THR A 196 13.44 -15.01 -22.11
C THR A 196 12.95 -13.81 -22.91
N GLU A 197 12.58 -14.04 -24.15
CA GLU A 197 11.93 -13.06 -25.00
C GLU A 197 10.44 -12.91 -24.59
N ILE A 198 9.91 -11.71 -24.76
CA ILE A 198 8.52 -11.39 -24.46
C ILE A 198 7.55 -12.26 -25.27
N SER A 199 7.91 -12.56 -26.54
CA SER A 199 7.10 -13.38 -27.45
C SER A 199 6.82 -14.80 -26.95
N LYS A 200 7.64 -15.31 -26.03
CA LYS A 200 7.51 -16.68 -25.45
C LYS A 200 6.73 -16.70 -24.15
N LEU A 201 6.29 -15.54 -23.64
CA LEU A 201 5.51 -15.43 -22.41
C LEU A 201 4.02 -15.55 -22.67
N ASP A 202 3.32 -16.25 -21.80
CA ASP A 202 1.87 -16.18 -21.73
C ASP A 202 1.45 -14.88 -21.02
N LEU A 203 1.01 -13.90 -21.82
CA LEU A 203 0.65 -12.56 -21.34
C LEU A 203 -0.61 -12.55 -20.48
N GLU A 204 -1.49 -13.55 -20.61
CA GLU A 204 -2.71 -13.66 -19.80
C GLU A 204 -2.36 -13.95 -18.35
N LEU A 205 -1.36 -14.78 -18.10
CA LEU A 205 -0.88 -15.09 -16.75
C LEU A 205 -0.20 -13.90 -16.04
N LEU A 206 0.13 -12.84 -16.78
CA LEU A 206 0.64 -11.58 -16.23
C LEU A 206 -0.45 -10.63 -15.76
N ARG A 207 -1.72 -10.97 -16.02
CA ARG A 207 -2.90 -10.32 -15.45
C ARG A 207 -3.46 -11.20 -14.35
N ILE A 208 -3.24 -10.77 -13.11
CA ILE A 208 -3.66 -11.51 -11.93
C ILE A 208 -4.93 -10.87 -11.39
N GLU A 209 -5.98 -11.66 -11.25
CA GLU A 209 -7.22 -11.26 -10.61
C GLU A 209 -7.42 -12.08 -9.34
N GLU A 210 -7.49 -11.38 -8.21
CA GLU A 210 -7.64 -12.00 -6.90
C GLU A 210 -8.84 -11.45 -6.15
N PRO A 211 -9.67 -12.34 -5.58
CA PRO A 211 -10.71 -11.91 -4.66
C PRO A 211 -10.08 -11.34 -3.39
N VAL A 212 -10.42 -10.12 -3.07
CA VAL A 212 -10.03 -9.43 -1.84
C VAL A 212 -11.28 -8.91 -1.14
N THR A 213 -11.19 -8.69 0.16
CA THR A 213 -12.27 -8.04 0.92
C THR A 213 -11.76 -6.75 1.49
N LEU A 214 -12.40 -5.67 1.11
CA LEU A 214 -12.14 -4.34 1.63
C LEU A 214 -13.16 -3.99 2.70
N ARG A 215 -12.71 -3.69 3.91
CA ARG A 215 -13.57 -3.24 5.01
C ARG A 215 -13.18 -1.84 5.43
N LYS A 216 -14.09 -0.89 5.30
CA LYS A 216 -13.92 0.47 5.83
C LYS A 216 -14.10 0.44 7.35
N ARG A 217 -13.18 1.08 8.08
CA ARG A 217 -13.22 1.24 9.54
C ARG A 217 -13.00 2.71 9.88
N THR A 218 -13.41 3.14 11.06
CA THR A 218 -13.25 4.51 11.58
C THR A 218 -11.79 5.01 11.47
N ASN A 219 -10.81 4.10 11.63
CA ASN A 219 -9.38 4.41 11.61
C ASN A 219 -8.66 4.01 10.31
N GLY A 220 -9.37 3.80 9.20
CA GLY A 220 -8.79 3.44 7.90
C GLY A 220 -9.44 2.22 7.26
N THR A 221 -9.05 1.95 6.04
CA THR A 221 -9.57 0.83 5.26
C THR A 221 -8.67 -0.39 5.42
N LYS A 222 -9.26 -1.55 5.69
CA LYS A 222 -8.55 -2.84 5.78
C LYS A 222 -8.83 -3.64 4.52
N LEU A 223 -7.77 -4.11 3.88
CA LEU A 223 -7.82 -5.03 2.75
C LEU A 223 -7.39 -6.42 3.21
N THR A 224 -8.15 -7.45 2.87
CA THR A 224 -7.85 -8.84 3.23
C THR A 224 -7.96 -9.71 1.98
N TRP A 225 -7.02 -10.62 1.79
CA TRP A 225 -7.04 -11.61 0.72
C TRP A 225 -7.36 -13.00 1.27
N MET A 226 -8.30 -13.70 0.66
CA MET A 226 -8.74 -15.02 1.12
C MET A 226 -7.69 -16.12 0.87
N GLY A 227 -6.75 -15.91 -0.05
CA GLY A 227 -5.62 -16.81 -0.31
C GLY A 227 -4.38 -16.57 0.57
N TYR A 228 -4.46 -15.62 1.49
CA TYR A 228 -3.34 -15.27 2.36
C TYR A 228 -3.11 -16.32 3.43
N LYS A 229 -2.00 -17.05 3.35
CA LYS A 229 -1.42 -17.76 4.47
C LYS A 229 -0.60 -16.76 5.27
N GLY A 230 -1.23 -16.08 6.23
CA GLY A 230 -0.55 -15.17 7.14
C GLY A 230 0.42 -15.95 8.03
N GLU A 231 1.40 -15.26 8.61
CA GLU A 231 2.17 -15.85 9.71
C GLU A 231 1.21 -16.20 10.85
N PRO A 232 1.35 -17.40 11.45
CA PRO A 232 0.58 -17.78 12.62
C PRO A 232 0.70 -16.72 13.71
N ASN A 233 -0.41 -16.37 14.34
CA ASN A 233 -0.36 -15.45 15.47
C ASN A 233 0.14 -16.19 16.72
N HIS A 234 1.46 -16.22 16.89
CA HIS A 234 2.11 -16.93 18.00
C HIS A 234 1.64 -16.45 19.38
N ALA A 235 1.22 -15.18 19.53
CA ALA A 235 0.68 -14.69 20.79
C ALA A 235 -0.70 -15.30 21.07
N LEU A 236 -1.55 -15.36 20.04
CA LEU A 236 -2.87 -15.98 20.15
C LEU A 236 -2.76 -17.50 20.35
N ILE A 237 -1.86 -18.17 19.65
CA ILE A 237 -1.61 -19.62 19.82
C ILE A 237 -1.18 -19.89 21.26
N ARG A 238 -0.24 -19.15 21.80
CA ARG A 238 0.16 -19.27 23.22
C ARG A 238 -1.02 -19.04 24.17
N ALA A 239 -1.83 -18.03 23.93
CA ALA A 239 -3.01 -17.76 24.77
C ALA A 239 -4.02 -18.92 24.75
N ILE A 240 -4.21 -19.57 23.57
CA ILE A 240 -5.09 -20.74 23.43
C ILE A 240 -4.51 -21.95 24.19
N VAL A 241 -3.22 -22.24 24.00
CA VAL A 241 -2.56 -23.37 24.72
C VAL A 241 -2.64 -23.18 26.23
N THR A 242 -2.38 -21.95 26.72
CA THR A 242 -2.51 -21.62 28.14
C THR A 242 -3.95 -21.79 28.64
N ALA A 243 -4.94 -21.36 27.85
CA ALA A 243 -6.34 -21.52 28.20
C ALA A 243 -6.75 -23.00 28.27
N GLN A 244 -6.26 -23.84 27.36
CA GLN A 244 -6.50 -25.29 27.38
C GLN A 244 -5.86 -25.93 28.61
N ALA A 245 -4.63 -25.57 28.97
CA ALA A 245 -3.97 -26.06 30.18
C ALA A 245 -4.80 -25.73 31.43
N TRP A 246 -5.28 -24.49 31.57
CA TRP A 246 -6.14 -24.12 32.71
C TRP A 246 -7.46 -24.91 32.76
N VAL A 247 -8.06 -25.21 31.60
CA VAL A 247 -9.26 -26.08 31.59
C VAL A 247 -8.95 -27.47 32.12
N GLU A 248 -7.79 -28.04 31.73
CA GLU A 248 -7.38 -29.36 32.26
C GLU A 248 -7.05 -29.32 33.76
N GLU A 249 -6.42 -28.26 34.25
CA GLU A 249 -6.19 -28.04 35.69
C GLU A 249 -7.50 -27.96 36.48
N ILE A 250 -8.50 -27.24 35.97
CA ILE A 250 -9.84 -27.17 36.59
C ILE A 250 -10.53 -28.55 36.57
N ARG A 251 -10.42 -29.30 35.47
CA ARG A 251 -10.95 -30.67 35.38
C ARG A 251 -10.28 -31.63 36.36
N ALA A 252 -9.01 -31.38 36.66
CA ALA A 252 -8.24 -32.12 37.64
C ALA A 252 -8.59 -31.74 39.10
N GLY A 253 -9.50 -30.77 39.29
CA GLY A 253 -9.98 -30.35 40.61
C GLY A 253 -9.30 -29.12 41.19
N GLN A 254 -8.43 -28.43 40.44
CA GLN A 254 -7.84 -27.18 40.92
C GLN A 254 -8.88 -26.04 40.88
N SER A 255 -8.83 -25.19 41.87
CA SER A 255 -9.71 -24.02 41.92
C SER A 255 -9.14 -22.89 41.04
N VAL A 256 -9.99 -21.96 40.60
CA VAL A 256 -9.54 -20.76 39.88
C VAL A 256 -8.57 -19.93 40.72
N SER A 257 -8.75 -19.94 42.07
CA SER A 257 -7.85 -19.28 43.02
C SER A 257 -6.43 -19.87 42.98
N ASP A 258 -6.31 -21.19 42.87
CA ASP A 258 -5.00 -21.87 42.79
C ASP A 258 -4.28 -21.48 41.48
N ILE A 259 -5.02 -21.43 40.38
CA ILE A 259 -4.49 -20.98 39.09
C ILE A 259 -4.06 -19.52 39.15
N MET A 260 -4.84 -18.65 39.80
CA MET A 260 -4.48 -17.23 40.00
C MET A 260 -3.15 -17.10 40.73
N GLN A 261 -2.95 -17.84 41.80
CA GLN A 261 -1.76 -17.80 42.62
C GLN A 261 -0.55 -18.38 41.83
N ALA A 262 -0.74 -19.52 41.19
CA ALA A 262 0.33 -20.19 40.42
C ALA A 262 0.86 -19.36 39.27
N HIS A 263 -0.02 -18.64 38.59
CA HIS A 263 0.33 -17.87 37.38
C HIS A 263 0.43 -16.35 37.63
N ASN A 264 0.13 -15.87 38.84
CA ASN A 264 0.11 -14.45 39.20
C ASN A 264 -0.75 -13.60 38.25
N ILE A 265 -1.97 -14.07 37.99
CA ILE A 265 -2.91 -13.48 37.02
C ILE A 265 -4.23 -13.18 37.68
N PRO A 266 -4.85 -11.97 37.45
CA PRO A 266 -6.15 -11.63 37.99
C PRO A 266 -7.26 -12.56 37.49
N GLU A 267 -8.22 -12.90 38.35
CA GLU A 267 -9.35 -13.78 38.05
C GLU A 267 -10.11 -13.39 36.77
N GLY A 268 -10.41 -12.10 36.59
CA GLY A 268 -11.11 -11.61 35.41
C GLY A 268 -10.34 -11.84 34.09
N MET A 269 -9.03 -12.00 34.16
CA MET A 269 -8.21 -12.34 32.99
C MET A 269 -8.28 -13.84 32.69
N ILE A 270 -8.36 -14.69 33.70
CA ILE A 270 -8.53 -16.15 33.51
C ILE A 270 -9.87 -16.40 32.81
N TRP A 271 -10.96 -15.84 33.33
CA TRP A 271 -12.29 -16.00 32.72
C TRP A 271 -12.40 -15.46 31.30
N LYS A 272 -11.70 -14.39 30.96
CA LYS A 272 -11.65 -13.88 29.59
C LYS A 272 -10.90 -14.83 28.67
N ARG A 273 -9.78 -15.39 29.12
CA ARG A 273 -8.91 -16.25 28.27
C ARG A 273 -9.43 -17.68 28.17
N ILE A 274 -10.03 -18.23 29.20
CA ILE A 274 -10.53 -19.63 29.23
C ILE A 274 -11.51 -19.90 28.09
N ARG A 275 -12.22 -18.89 27.61
CA ARG A 275 -13.10 -19.01 26.45
C ARG A 275 -12.38 -19.40 25.16
N LEU A 276 -11.06 -19.12 25.06
CA LEU A 276 -10.25 -19.49 23.91
C LEU A 276 -10.03 -21.00 23.82
N ALA A 277 -10.14 -21.74 24.94
CA ALA A 277 -10.04 -23.19 24.96
C ALA A 277 -11.22 -23.88 24.24
N PHE A 278 -12.37 -23.20 24.09
CA PHE A 278 -13.58 -23.74 23.48
C PHE A 278 -13.81 -23.29 22.04
N LEU A 279 -12.75 -22.80 21.37
CA LEU A 279 -12.83 -22.45 19.96
C LEU A 279 -13.03 -23.71 19.10
N SER A 280 -13.85 -23.59 18.05
CA SER A 280 -14.08 -24.72 17.14
C SER A 280 -12.77 -25.17 16.45
N PRO A 281 -12.61 -26.47 16.13
CA PRO A 281 -11.42 -26.98 15.44
C PRO A 281 -11.12 -26.28 14.13
N LYS A 282 -12.15 -25.81 13.42
CA LYS A 282 -12.02 -25.03 12.18
C LYS A 282 -11.33 -23.68 12.45
N ILE A 283 -11.69 -23.00 13.53
CA ILE A 283 -11.08 -21.72 13.93
C ILE A 283 -9.64 -21.96 14.40
N LEU A 284 -9.41 -23.00 15.21
CA LEU A 284 -8.08 -23.35 15.69
C LEU A 284 -7.11 -23.65 14.52
N ARG A 285 -7.53 -24.46 13.54
CA ARG A 285 -6.73 -24.71 12.32
C ARG A 285 -6.43 -23.42 11.58
N ALA A 286 -7.43 -22.58 11.37
CA ALA A 286 -7.24 -21.31 10.69
C ALA A 286 -6.26 -20.37 11.42
N ILE A 287 -6.21 -20.41 12.78
CA ILE A 287 -5.24 -19.66 13.59
C ILE A 287 -3.82 -20.21 13.40
N VAL A 288 -3.65 -21.54 13.43
CA VAL A 288 -2.36 -22.21 13.25
C VAL A 288 -1.84 -22.02 11.83
N ASP A 289 -2.73 -22.14 10.84
CA ASP A 289 -2.37 -21.99 9.41
C ASP A 289 -2.18 -20.52 9.01
N GLY A 290 -2.41 -19.57 9.93
CA GLY A 290 -2.33 -18.14 9.64
C GLY A 290 -3.41 -17.63 8.69
N THR A 291 -4.47 -18.43 8.44
CA THR A 291 -5.58 -18.08 7.55
C THR A 291 -6.69 -17.31 8.25
N THR A 292 -6.58 -17.10 9.56
CA THR A 292 -7.54 -16.31 10.32
C THR A 292 -7.46 -14.83 9.98
N ASN A 293 -8.64 -14.23 9.89
CA ASN A 293 -8.76 -12.78 9.87
C ASN A 293 -8.11 -12.22 11.16
N ARG A 294 -7.12 -11.32 11.06
CA ARG A 294 -6.41 -10.69 12.20
C ARG A 294 -7.33 -9.95 13.20
N ASP A 295 -8.63 -10.02 13.02
CA ASP A 295 -9.66 -9.40 13.88
C ASP A 295 -10.07 -10.29 15.06
N LEU A 296 -9.47 -11.47 15.20
CA LEU A 296 -9.67 -12.37 16.37
C LEU A 296 -8.67 -12.08 17.52
N THR A 297 -8.10 -10.87 17.57
CA THR A 297 -7.27 -10.41 18.70
C THR A 297 -8.03 -9.45 19.59
#